data_dc8601753fca7fd4195613822b40e1ab
#
_entry.id   dc8601753fca7fd4195613822b40e1ab
#
_cell.length_a   1.000
_cell.length_b   1.000
_cell.length_c   1.000
_cell.angle_alpha   90.00
_cell.angle_beta   90.00
_cell.angle_gamma   90.00
#
_symmetry.space_group_name_H-M   'P 1'
#
loop_
_entity.id
_entity.type
_entity.pdbx_description
1 polymer ?
#
loop_
_entity_poly.entity_id
_entity_poly.type
_entity_poly.pdbx_seq_one_letter_code
_entity_poly.pdbx_strand_id
1 'polypeptide(L)'
;MSSSAANGFSVLKHRNFAFYLSARVLGTLAVQMQHVAIGWHVYALTGNLYDLGLIGLAQFAPFLLLILPAGHVADRYNRRNIIAFCLAAQLLCGLLLLGFTLTGLGIVWPVFLILTLFGSARAFMMPATQAVLVNMVPAEDFSKAVALSSSTFHIAVILGPTLGGLLYFYGATTVFLAASALLVVAVALMCMTKAAPQAVNKEPASWHSVLEGLRFVLSRPVVLGAMSLDLFAVLFGGATALLPALAADVLHVGPSGLGLLRTAPGVGAALCSVALAFFPITRRVGLWMFGGVALFGACTVLLGSTTSFVLALLALLLMGAGDMISVYVRHLLVQYETPDAIRGRVSAVNAVFIGASNELGEFESGVTAGWFGLTRAVVFGGAATLAVTGLWTVLFPVLSRMDRFPHAEREAQVQAA
;
A
#
# COMPACT_ATOMS: atom_id res chain seq x y z
N MET A 1 -28.91 12.92 -17.17
CA MET A 1 -27.71 12.52 -16.40
C MET A 1 -26.50 12.23 -17.31
N SER A 2 -26.18 13.08 -18.29
CA SER A 2 -25.11 12.79 -19.28
C SER A 2 -24.01 13.86 -19.41
N SER A 3 -23.93 14.85 -18.50
CA SER A 3 -22.91 15.91 -18.59
C SER A 3 -21.78 15.81 -17.55
N SER A 4 -21.84 14.86 -16.61
CA SER A 4 -20.89 14.74 -15.49
C SER A 4 -19.57 14.01 -15.87
N ALA A 5 -19.61 13.06 -16.80
CA ALA A 5 -18.43 12.26 -17.14
C ALA A 5 -17.39 13.02 -18.00
N ALA A 6 -17.84 13.98 -18.82
CA ALA A 6 -16.93 14.75 -19.69
C ALA A 6 -16.05 15.77 -18.94
N ASN A 7 -16.29 16.03 -17.66
CA ASN A 7 -15.63 17.09 -16.90
C ASN A 7 -14.57 16.59 -15.88
N GLY A 8 -14.31 15.29 -15.75
CA GLY A 8 -13.32 14.77 -14.80
C GLY A 8 -11.90 15.28 -15.06
N PHE A 9 -11.53 15.44 -16.32
CA PHE A 9 -10.21 15.97 -16.71
C PHE A 9 -10.14 17.51 -16.68
N SER A 10 -11.25 18.21 -16.40
CA SER A 10 -11.25 19.67 -16.30
C SER A 10 -10.30 20.20 -15.21
N VAL A 11 -10.03 19.40 -14.20
CA VAL A 11 -9.11 19.74 -13.10
C VAL A 11 -7.65 19.89 -13.59
N LEU A 12 -7.27 19.27 -14.70
CA LEU A 12 -5.94 19.42 -15.32
C LEU A 12 -5.68 20.83 -15.85
N LYS A 13 -6.70 21.68 -15.99
CA LYS A 13 -6.55 23.10 -16.31
C LYS A 13 -5.79 23.87 -15.21
N HIS A 14 -5.85 23.37 -13.98
CA HIS A 14 -5.08 23.92 -12.87
C HIS A 14 -3.62 23.46 -12.98
N ARG A 15 -2.76 24.32 -13.53
CA ARG A 15 -1.35 24.00 -13.85
C ARG A 15 -0.58 23.42 -12.67
N ASN A 16 -0.79 23.94 -11.45
CA ASN A 16 -0.13 23.42 -10.25
C ASN A 16 -0.56 21.98 -9.93
N PHE A 17 -1.86 21.69 -10.08
CA PHE A 17 -2.38 20.34 -9.88
C PHE A 17 -1.85 19.37 -10.96
N ALA A 18 -1.81 19.80 -12.22
CA ALA A 18 -1.27 18.98 -13.31
C ALA A 18 0.20 18.61 -13.07
N PHE A 19 1.04 19.58 -12.66
CA PHE A 19 2.44 19.32 -12.33
C PHE A 19 2.59 18.38 -11.14
N TYR A 20 1.82 18.60 -10.07
CA TYR A 20 1.80 17.72 -8.90
C TYR A 20 1.37 16.30 -9.27
N LEU A 21 0.28 16.15 -10.01
CA LEU A 21 -0.27 14.86 -10.43
C LEU A 21 0.76 14.08 -11.27
N SER A 22 1.37 14.74 -12.26
CA SER A 22 2.41 14.13 -13.10
C SER A 22 3.63 13.74 -12.28
N ALA A 23 4.10 14.60 -11.37
CA ALA A 23 5.22 14.28 -10.48
C ALA A 23 4.90 13.07 -9.59
N ARG A 24 3.68 13.00 -9.05
CA ARG A 24 3.22 11.87 -8.22
C ARG A 24 3.17 10.57 -9.01
N VAL A 25 2.62 10.58 -10.22
CA VAL A 25 2.53 9.38 -11.08
C VAL A 25 3.92 8.88 -11.44
N LEU A 26 4.80 9.76 -11.92
CA LEU A 26 6.18 9.40 -12.30
C LEU A 26 6.99 8.90 -11.11
N GLY A 27 6.87 9.57 -9.95
CA GLY A 27 7.52 9.13 -8.71
C GLY A 27 7.02 7.76 -8.25
N THR A 28 5.70 7.52 -8.29
CA THR A 28 5.12 6.22 -7.92
C THR A 28 5.57 5.11 -8.88
N LEU A 29 5.54 5.35 -10.20
CA LEU A 29 6.05 4.40 -11.20
C LEU A 29 7.51 4.04 -10.92
N ALA A 30 8.37 5.04 -10.72
CA ALA A 30 9.78 4.85 -10.45
C ALA A 30 10.02 3.99 -9.21
N VAL A 31 9.31 4.28 -8.12
CA VAL A 31 9.40 3.54 -6.85
C VAL A 31 8.97 2.08 -7.04
N GLN A 32 7.86 1.84 -7.71
CA GLN A 32 7.34 0.49 -7.93
C GLN A 32 8.27 -0.34 -8.86
N MET A 33 8.88 0.29 -9.86
CA MET A 33 9.90 -0.34 -10.70
C MET A 33 11.13 -0.73 -9.86
N GLN A 34 11.61 0.18 -9.00
CA GLN A 34 12.76 -0.08 -8.11
C GLN A 34 12.48 -1.22 -7.13
N HIS A 35 11.26 -1.32 -6.54
CA HIS A 35 10.91 -2.39 -5.62
C HIS A 35 11.04 -3.78 -6.25
N VAL A 36 10.63 -3.95 -7.51
CA VAL A 36 10.83 -5.21 -8.24
C VAL A 36 12.32 -5.50 -8.44
N ALA A 37 13.06 -4.48 -8.90
CA ALA A 37 14.48 -4.62 -9.18
C ALA A 37 15.30 -4.92 -7.92
N ILE A 38 15.00 -4.26 -6.80
CA ILE A 38 15.66 -4.49 -5.51
C ILE A 38 15.43 -5.91 -5.04
N GLY A 39 14.15 -6.35 -5.00
CA GLY A 39 13.80 -7.70 -4.53
C GLY A 39 14.50 -8.78 -5.35
N TRP A 40 14.47 -8.67 -6.68
CA TRP A 40 15.15 -9.62 -7.57
C TRP A 40 16.67 -9.56 -7.42
N HIS A 41 17.24 -8.35 -7.41
CA HIS A 41 18.70 -8.16 -7.35
C HIS A 41 19.30 -8.65 -6.04
N VAL A 42 18.67 -8.35 -4.90
CA VAL A 42 19.09 -8.83 -3.58
C VAL A 42 19.05 -10.36 -3.55
N TYR A 43 17.95 -10.95 -4.02
CA TYR A 43 17.84 -12.42 -4.04
C TYR A 43 18.85 -13.07 -4.99
N ALA A 44 19.06 -12.50 -6.16
CA ALA A 44 20.06 -13.01 -7.13
C ALA A 44 21.51 -12.92 -6.58
N LEU A 45 21.80 -11.94 -5.73
CA LEU A 45 23.12 -11.77 -5.11
C LEU A 45 23.35 -12.75 -3.95
N THR A 46 22.33 -12.97 -3.12
CA THR A 46 22.52 -13.64 -1.82
C THR A 46 21.93 -15.05 -1.77
N GLY A 47 20.89 -15.34 -2.58
CA GLY A 47 20.11 -16.57 -2.46
C GLY A 47 19.43 -16.73 -1.10
N ASN A 48 19.39 -15.68 -0.27
CA ASN A 48 19.00 -15.74 1.12
C ASN A 48 17.62 -15.14 1.35
N LEU A 49 16.69 -15.94 1.87
CA LEU A 49 15.31 -15.54 2.14
C LEU A 49 15.19 -14.49 3.27
N TYR A 50 16.12 -14.52 4.25
CA TYR A 50 16.17 -13.50 5.31
C TYR A 50 16.40 -12.10 4.74
N ASP A 51 17.22 -11.98 3.68
CA ASP A 51 17.53 -10.69 3.08
C ASP A 51 16.29 -10.07 2.39
N LEU A 52 15.38 -10.90 1.85
CA LEU A 52 14.09 -10.44 1.34
C LEU A 52 13.21 -9.85 2.46
N GLY A 53 13.17 -10.50 3.62
CA GLY A 53 12.47 -9.95 4.79
C GLY A 53 13.11 -8.67 5.32
N LEU A 54 14.44 -8.58 5.32
CA LEU A 54 15.17 -7.40 5.75
C LEU A 54 14.93 -6.18 4.85
N ILE A 55 14.57 -6.35 3.57
CA ILE A 55 14.14 -5.25 2.69
C ILE A 55 12.93 -4.52 3.29
N GLY A 56 11.91 -5.26 3.73
CA GLY A 56 10.73 -4.70 4.39
C GLY A 56 11.10 -3.99 5.70
N LEU A 57 11.85 -4.67 6.58
CA LEU A 57 12.25 -4.11 7.87
C LEU A 57 13.09 -2.84 7.73
N ALA A 58 14.05 -2.80 6.78
CA ALA A 58 14.91 -1.64 6.53
C ALA A 58 14.13 -0.40 6.11
N GLN A 59 12.99 -0.58 5.43
CA GLN A 59 12.10 0.52 5.06
C GLN A 59 11.13 0.88 6.19
N PHE A 60 10.63 -0.12 6.92
CA PHE A 60 9.61 0.06 7.94
C PHE A 60 10.13 0.70 9.22
N ALA A 61 11.29 0.26 9.72
CA ALA A 61 11.84 0.76 10.98
C ALA A 61 11.98 2.30 10.99
N PRO A 62 12.63 2.94 10.00
CA PRO A 62 12.71 4.40 9.97
C PRO A 62 11.35 5.06 9.70
N PHE A 63 10.47 4.43 8.91
CA PHE A 63 9.11 4.93 8.69
C PHE A 63 8.34 5.02 10.02
N LEU A 64 8.34 3.96 10.82
CA LEU A 64 7.64 3.92 12.11
C LEU A 64 8.21 4.94 13.10
N LEU A 65 9.53 5.08 13.18
CA LEU A 65 10.18 6.02 14.08
C LEU A 65 9.94 7.49 13.69
N LEU A 66 9.83 7.77 12.39
CA LEU A 66 9.75 9.13 11.86
C LEU A 66 8.33 9.60 11.52
N ILE A 67 7.31 8.73 11.54
CA ILE A 67 5.94 9.10 11.11
C ILE A 67 5.34 10.25 11.95
N LEU A 68 5.62 10.29 13.25
CA LEU A 68 5.13 11.34 14.13
C LEU A 68 5.88 12.67 13.94
N PRO A 69 7.22 12.73 14.00
CA PRO A 69 7.93 13.95 13.64
C PRO A 69 7.63 14.40 12.21
N ALA A 70 7.39 13.48 11.28
CA ALA A 70 7.01 13.80 9.90
C ALA A 70 5.65 14.52 9.81
N GLY A 71 4.65 14.08 10.60
CA GLY A 71 3.38 14.78 10.71
C GLY A 71 3.56 16.23 11.19
N HIS A 72 4.35 16.43 12.24
CA HIS A 72 4.65 17.77 12.76
C HIS A 72 5.37 18.68 11.74
N VAL A 73 6.30 18.11 10.97
CA VAL A 73 6.99 18.83 9.88
C VAL A 73 6.00 19.20 8.77
N ALA A 74 5.09 18.30 8.39
CA ALA A 74 4.08 18.55 7.36
C ALA A 74 3.06 19.64 7.75
N ASP A 75 2.85 19.87 9.06
CA ASP A 75 1.97 20.92 9.56
C ASP A 75 2.65 22.31 9.61
N ARG A 76 3.98 22.32 9.82
CA ARG A 76 4.74 23.58 9.98
C ARG A 76 5.38 24.08 8.69
N TYR A 77 5.85 23.19 7.84
CA TYR A 77 6.62 23.53 6.64
C TYR A 77 5.78 23.39 5.39
N ASN A 78 6.21 24.06 4.33
CA ASN A 78 5.53 24.01 3.05
C ASN A 78 5.53 22.57 2.48
N ARG A 79 4.33 21.99 2.36
CA ARG A 79 4.10 20.61 1.91
C ARG A 79 4.72 20.32 0.56
N ARG A 80 4.67 21.29 -0.36
CA ARG A 80 5.30 21.17 -1.69
C ARG A 80 6.82 20.95 -1.56
N ASN A 81 7.49 21.72 -0.69
CA ASN A 81 8.93 21.58 -0.49
C ASN A 81 9.28 20.26 0.18
N ILE A 82 8.47 19.78 1.11
CA ILE A 82 8.63 18.46 1.72
C ILE A 82 8.55 17.37 0.65
N ILE A 83 7.54 17.38 -0.22
CA ILE A 83 7.38 16.40 -1.30
C ILE A 83 8.57 16.47 -2.28
N ALA A 84 9.00 17.69 -2.67
CA ALA A 84 10.16 17.86 -3.56
C ALA A 84 11.43 17.29 -2.93
N PHE A 85 11.67 17.53 -1.65
CA PHE A 85 12.81 16.97 -0.91
C PHE A 85 12.74 15.44 -0.82
N CYS A 86 11.56 14.88 -0.53
CA CYS A 86 11.38 13.42 -0.49
C CYS A 86 11.61 12.77 -1.85
N LEU A 87 11.11 13.37 -2.94
CA LEU A 87 11.39 12.90 -4.31
C LEU A 87 12.90 12.98 -4.64
N ALA A 88 13.58 14.04 -4.23
CA ALA A 88 15.03 14.16 -4.39
C ALA A 88 15.81 13.12 -3.58
N ALA A 89 15.35 12.80 -2.36
CA ALA A 89 15.92 11.72 -1.55
C ALA A 89 15.70 10.34 -2.20
N GLN A 90 14.51 10.09 -2.77
CA GLN A 90 14.24 8.87 -3.53
C GLN A 90 15.09 8.78 -4.81
N LEU A 91 15.32 9.91 -5.50
CA LEU A 91 16.25 10.00 -6.63
C LEU A 91 17.67 9.64 -6.19
N LEU A 92 18.14 10.19 -5.06
CA LEU A 92 19.43 9.85 -4.49
C LEU A 92 19.54 8.35 -4.21
N CYS A 93 18.51 7.74 -3.60
CA CYS A 93 18.46 6.29 -3.41
C CYS A 93 18.57 5.52 -4.74
N GLY A 94 17.85 5.95 -5.78
CA GLY A 94 17.92 5.35 -7.11
C GLY A 94 19.32 5.45 -7.73
N LEU A 95 19.98 6.60 -7.60
CA LEU A 95 21.34 6.81 -8.09
C LEU A 95 22.38 5.99 -7.29
N LEU A 96 22.21 5.87 -5.98
CA LEU A 96 23.06 5.02 -5.13
C LEU A 96 22.90 3.54 -5.49
N LEU A 97 21.68 3.06 -5.75
CA LEU A 97 21.41 1.70 -6.23
C LEU A 97 22.00 1.46 -7.63
N LEU A 98 21.91 2.45 -8.51
CA LEU A 98 22.55 2.41 -9.82
C LEU A 98 24.08 2.30 -9.68
N GLY A 99 24.68 3.15 -8.85
CA GLY A 99 26.12 3.09 -8.55
C GLY A 99 26.53 1.75 -7.95
N PHE A 100 25.76 1.25 -6.99
CA PHE A 100 25.97 -0.07 -6.39
C PHE A 100 25.98 -1.19 -7.44
N THR A 101 25.01 -1.17 -8.35
CA THR A 101 24.91 -2.17 -9.43
C THR A 101 26.09 -2.08 -10.41
N LEU A 102 26.56 -0.87 -10.73
CA LEU A 102 27.69 -0.65 -11.63
C LEU A 102 29.04 -1.07 -11.02
N THR A 103 29.18 -0.97 -9.70
CA THR A 103 30.41 -1.40 -9.00
C THR A 103 30.55 -2.92 -8.90
N GLY A 104 29.47 -3.68 -9.10
CA GLY A 104 29.47 -5.15 -8.99
C GLY A 104 29.83 -5.66 -7.58
N LEU A 105 29.60 -4.85 -6.54
CA LEU A 105 29.85 -5.24 -5.16
C LEU A 105 28.99 -6.44 -4.75
N GLY A 106 29.61 -7.53 -4.34
CA GLY A 106 28.94 -8.78 -3.92
C GLY A 106 28.38 -8.76 -2.48
N ILE A 107 28.26 -7.59 -1.83
CA ILE A 107 27.80 -7.41 -0.46
C ILE A 107 26.49 -6.65 -0.46
N VAL A 108 25.50 -7.12 0.31
CA VAL A 108 24.11 -6.62 0.26
C VAL A 108 23.81 -5.49 1.25
N TRP A 109 24.59 -5.35 2.34
CA TRP A 109 24.29 -4.39 3.40
C TRP A 109 24.17 -2.91 2.95
N PRO A 110 24.89 -2.41 1.90
CA PRO A 110 24.68 -1.05 1.43
C PRO A 110 23.27 -0.82 0.91
N VAL A 111 22.64 -1.85 0.33
CA VAL A 111 21.27 -1.79 -0.15
C VAL A 111 20.32 -1.51 1.02
N PHE A 112 20.51 -2.17 2.18
CA PHE A 112 19.67 -1.93 3.36
C PHE A 112 19.82 -0.51 3.92
N LEU A 113 21.02 0.07 3.88
CA LEU A 113 21.22 1.48 4.25
C LEU A 113 20.49 2.43 3.31
N ILE A 114 20.53 2.17 2.00
CA ILE A 114 19.80 2.96 1.01
C ILE A 114 18.29 2.83 1.25
N LEU A 115 17.80 1.64 1.57
CA LEU A 115 16.39 1.40 1.88
C LEU A 115 15.94 2.08 3.20
N THR A 116 16.84 2.20 4.18
CA THR A 116 16.58 2.99 5.40
C THR A 116 16.38 4.47 5.07
N LEU A 117 17.19 5.04 4.18
CA LEU A 117 17.00 6.41 3.68
C LEU A 117 15.67 6.54 2.90
N PHE A 118 15.35 5.54 2.09
CA PHE A 118 14.11 5.49 1.32
C PHE A 118 12.87 5.46 2.23
N GLY A 119 12.85 4.60 3.27
CA GLY A 119 11.80 4.52 4.27
C GLY A 119 11.64 5.83 5.06
N SER A 120 12.76 6.49 5.39
CA SER A 120 12.76 7.81 6.02
C SER A 120 12.08 8.86 5.13
N ALA A 121 12.43 8.92 3.85
CA ALA A 121 11.80 9.84 2.90
C ALA A 121 10.29 9.57 2.76
N ARG A 122 9.87 8.29 2.75
CA ARG A 122 8.47 7.86 2.69
C ARG A 122 7.67 8.33 3.90
N ALA A 123 8.26 8.33 5.12
CA ALA A 123 7.61 8.81 6.32
C ALA A 123 7.18 10.28 6.21
N PHE A 124 8.04 11.15 5.65
CA PHE A 124 7.73 12.56 5.45
C PHE A 124 6.81 12.80 4.24
N MET A 125 6.93 11.98 3.20
CA MET A 125 6.12 12.14 1.99
C MET A 125 4.64 11.87 2.25
N MET A 126 4.30 10.87 3.06
CA MET A 126 2.93 10.41 3.26
C MET A 126 2.01 11.53 3.80
N PRO A 127 2.26 12.19 4.95
CA PRO A 127 1.40 13.24 5.47
C PRO A 127 1.38 14.48 4.56
N ALA A 128 2.51 14.85 3.95
CA ALA A 128 2.58 15.98 3.04
C ALA A 128 1.71 15.77 1.80
N THR A 129 1.72 14.56 1.22
CA THR A 129 0.93 14.20 0.02
C THR A 129 -0.57 14.19 0.30
N GLN A 130 -1.00 13.70 1.47
CA GLN A 130 -2.41 13.71 1.85
C GLN A 130 -2.95 15.13 2.04
N ALA A 131 -2.14 16.02 2.55
CA ALA A 131 -2.56 17.36 2.91
C ALA A 131 -2.38 18.43 1.81
N VAL A 132 -1.53 18.19 0.80
CA VAL A 132 -1.20 19.21 -0.22
C VAL A 132 -2.36 19.45 -1.20
N LEU A 133 -3.19 18.46 -1.45
CA LEU A 133 -4.22 18.48 -2.50
C LEU A 133 -5.29 19.57 -2.27
N VAL A 134 -5.64 19.80 -1.01
CA VAL A 134 -6.62 20.84 -0.60
C VAL A 134 -6.23 22.24 -1.08
N ASN A 135 -4.92 22.52 -1.19
CA ASN A 135 -4.39 23.83 -1.55
C ASN A 135 -4.07 23.96 -3.05
N MET A 136 -4.37 22.94 -3.89
CA MET A 136 -3.99 22.94 -5.30
C MET A 136 -5.14 23.22 -6.26
N VAL A 137 -6.37 23.04 -5.81
CA VAL A 137 -7.58 23.20 -6.61
C VAL A 137 -8.65 23.95 -5.80
N PRO A 138 -9.58 24.68 -6.47
CA PRO A 138 -10.75 25.24 -5.80
C PRO A 138 -11.61 24.16 -5.15
N ALA A 139 -12.39 24.51 -4.14
CA ALA A 139 -13.24 23.58 -3.39
C ALA A 139 -14.23 22.82 -4.28
N GLU A 140 -14.74 23.48 -5.33
CA GLU A 140 -15.66 22.90 -6.31
C GLU A 140 -15.06 21.72 -7.11
N ASP A 141 -13.76 21.78 -7.39
CA ASP A 141 -13.05 20.76 -8.14
C ASP A 141 -12.31 19.75 -7.25
N PHE A 142 -12.34 19.91 -5.91
CA PHE A 142 -11.59 19.08 -4.96
C PHE A 142 -11.93 17.59 -5.08
N SER A 143 -13.22 17.24 -5.16
CA SER A 143 -13.64 15.84 -5.29
C SER A 143 -13.11 15.19 -6.57
N LYS A 144 -13.13 15.92 -7.70
CA LYS A 144 -12.57 15.46 -8.99
C LYS A 144 -11.04 15.29 -8.90
N ALA A 145 -10.35 16.23 -8.23
CA ALA A 145 -8.91 16.16 -8.03
C ALA A 145 -8.51 14.96 -7.17
N VAL A 146 -9.24 14.67 -6.09
CA VAL A 146 -9.05 13.48 -5.26
C VAL A 146 -9.25 12.21 -6.08
N ALA A 147 -10.34 12.11 -6.82
CA ALA A 147 -10.66 10.95 -7.65
C ALA A 147 -9.58 10.71 -8.71
N LEU A 148 -9.17 11.74 -9.46
CA LEU A 148 -8.14 11.62 -10.49
C LEU A 148 -6.77 11.27 -9.89
N SER A 149 -6.40 11.89 -8.77
CA SER A 149 -5.14 11.62 -8.07
C SER A 149 -5.08 10.20 -7.51
N SER A 150 -6.19 9.68 -6.98
CA SER A 150 -6.28 8.31 -6.48
C SER A 150 -6.23 7.29 -7.62
N SER A 151 -7.01 7.51 -8.69
CA SER A 151 -7.03 6.60 -9.85
C SER A 151 -5.65 6.49 -10.51
N THR A 152 -5.00 7.63 -10.76
CA THR A 152 -3.67 7.65 -11.38
C THR A 152 -2.60 7.02 -10.49
N PHE A 153 -2.70 7.19 -9.17
CA PHE A 153 -1.83 6.50 -8.21
C PHE A 153 -1.97 4.98 -8.30
N HIS A 154 -3.21 4.46 -8.29
CA HIS A 154 -3.45 3.02 -8.42
C HIS A 154 -2.97 2.46 -9.77
N ILE A 155 -3.18 3.20 -10.86
CA ILE A 155 -2.65 2.82 -12.18
C ILE A 155 -1.12 2.71 -12.13
N ALA A 156 -0.44 3.67 -11.50
CA ALA A 156 1.02 3.64 -11.36
C ALA A 156 1.51 2.48 -10.49
N VAL A 157 0.79 2.15 -9.40
CA VAL A 157 1.07 1.01 -8.53
C VAL A 157 0.92 -0.32 -9.29
N ILE A 158 -0.08 -0.43 -10.17
CA ILE A 158 -0.32 -1.64 -10.98
C ILE A 158 0.71 -1.76 -12.11
N LEU A 159 0.98 -0.70 -12.85
CA LEU A 159 1.85 -0.73 -14.02
C LEU A 159 3.34 -0.76 -13.66
N GLY A 160 3.72 -0.13 -12.53
CA GLY A 160 5.11 0.00 -12.14
C GLY A 160 5.87 -1.33 -12.03
N PRO A 161 5.35 -2.34 -11.31
CA PRO A 161 6.01 -3.64 -11.20
C PRO A 161 6.21 -4.34 -12.55
N THR A 162 5.20 -4.30 -13.43
CA THR A 162 5.33 -4.87 -14.79
C THR A 162 6.44 -4.17 -15.58
N LEU A 163 6.46 -2.83 -15.56
CA LEU A 163 7.50 -2.06 -16.25
C LEU A 163 8.89 -2.35 -15.67
N GLY A 164 9.00 -2.43 -14.34
CA GLY A 164 10.23 -2.80 -13.65
C GLY A 164 10.74 -4.17 -14.06
N GLY A 165 9.85 -5.18 -14.06
CA GLY A 165 10.18 -6.55 -14.46
C GLY A 165 10.57 -6.66 -15.94
N LEU A 166 9.87 -5.97 -16.83
CA LEU A 166 10.21 -5.94 -18.26
C LEU A 166 11.55 -5.28 -18.53
N LEU A 167 11.81 -4.13 -17.90
CA LEU A 167 13.10 -3.43 -18.05
C LEU A 167 14.25 -4.21 -17.42
N TYR A 168 13.98 -5.01 -16.40
CA TYR A 168 15.00 -5.85 -15.77
C TYR A 168 15.54 -6.93 -16.72
N PHE A 169 14.82 -7.28 -17.78
CA PHE A 169 15.32 -8.14 -18.84
C PHE A 169 16.67 -7.62 -19.42
N TYR A 170 16.84 -6.29 -19.45
CA TYR A 170 18.07 -5.63 -19.85
C TYR A 170 19.04 -5.38 -18.69
N GLY A 171 18.78 -5.93 -17.51
CA GLY A 171 19.57 -5.83 -16.30
C GLY A 171 19.08 -4.79 -15.29
N ALA A 172 19.53 -4.94 -14.04
CA ALA A 172 19.16 -4.05 -12.93
C ALA A 172 19.54 -2.58 -13.20
N THR A 173 20.69 -2.35 -13.84
CA THR A 173 21.18 -1.03 -14.23
C THR A 173 20.14 -0.26 -15.05
N THR A 174 19.48 -0.92 -16.01
CA THR A 174 18.46 -0.29 -16.87
C THR A 174 17.25 0.16 -16.06
N VAL A 175 16.81 -0.65 -15.09
CA VAL A 175 15.67 -0.29 -14.22
C VAL A 175 16.02 0.91 -13.34
N PHE A 176 17.18 0.90 -12.67
CA PHE A 176 17.59 2.00 -11.80
C PHE A 176 17.87 3.28 -12.59
N LEU A 177 18.40 3.19 -13.80
CA LEU A 177 18.58 4.35 -14.70
C LEU A 177 17.22 4.94 -15.12
N ALA A 178 16.29 4.10 -15.59
CA ALA A 178 14.95 4.53 -16.01
C ALA A 178 14.16 5.14 -14.84
N ALA A 179 14.18 4.49 -13.68
CA ALA A 179 13.52 5.00 -12.49
C ALA A 179 14.11 6.33 -12.01
N SER A 180 15.45 6.47 -12.04
CA SER A 180 16.13 7.74 -11.72
C SER A 180 15.76 8.84 -12.71
N ALA A 181 15.67 8.54 -14.00
CA ALA A 181 15.23 9.50 -15.02
C ALA A 181 13.79 9.98 -14.76
N LEU A 182 12.86 9.07 -14.42
CA LEU A 182 11.49 9.43 -14.03
C LEU A 182 11.48 10.32 -12.78
N LEU A 183 12.32 10.01 -11.79
CA LEU A 183 12.42 10.81 -10.55
C LEU A 183 13.02 12.19 -10.81
N VAL A 184 13.99 12.35 -11.71
CA VAL A 184 14.50 13.67 -12.14
C VAL A 184 13.35 14.51 -12.68
N VAL A 185 12.54 13.95 -13.58
CA VAL A 185 11.38 14.65 -14.13
C VAL A 185 10.35 14.96 -13.04
N ALA A 186 10.10 14.03 -12.13
CA ALA A 186 9.16 14.22 -11.01
C ALA A 186 9.63 15.36 -10.09
N VAL A 187 10.91 15.42 -9.73
CA VAL A 187 11.50 16.51 -8.94
C VAL A 187 11.37 17.84 -9.68
N ALA A 188 11.70 17.89 -10.97
CA ALA A 188 11.59 19.10 -11.78
C ALA A 188 10.14 19.63 -11.82
N LEU A 189 9.16 18.76 -12.09
CA LEU A 189 7.73 19.11 -12.08
C LEU A 189 7.27 19.61 -10.71
N MET A 190 7.70 18.94 -9.64
CA MET A 190 7.36 19.37 -8.28
C MET A 190 7.99 20.73 -7.94
N CYS A 191 9.22 20.99 -8.42
CA CYS A 191 9.87 22.31 -8.31
C CYS A 191 9.17 23.40 -9.12
N MET A 192 8.50 23.08 -10.21
CA MET A 192 7.71 24.03 -11.00
C MET A 192 6.33 24.32 -10.39
N THR A 193 5.86 23.51 -9.45
CA THR A 193 4.59 23.71 -8.75
C THR A 193 4.73 24.91 -7.80
N LYS A 194 3.82 25.89 -7.85
CA LYS A 194 3.86 27.04 -6.94
C LYS A 194 3.38 26.61 -5.55
N ALA A 195 4.09 27.10 -4.53
CA ALA A 195 3.69 26.91 -3.16
C ALA A 195 2.39 27.69 -2.89
N ALA A 196 1.33 27.02 -2.48
CA ALA A 196 0.12 27.66 -2.05
C ALA A 196 0.24 28.15 -0.58
N PRO A 197 -0.41 29.25 -0.20
CA PRO A 197 -0.50 29.64 1.20
C PRO A 197 -1.06 28.50 2.04
N GLN A 198 -0.39 28.15 3.11
CA GLN A 198 -0.80 27.09 4.02
C GLN A 198 -1.26 27.71 5.32
N ALA A 199 -2.48 27.41 5.76
CA ALA A 199 -2.90 27.72 7.12
C ALA A 199 -2.08 26.82 8.07
N VAL A 200 -1.26 27.44 8.89
CA VAL A 200 -0.49 26.69 9.91
C VAL A 200 -1.46 26.22 10.97
N ASN A 201 -1.61 24.91 11.09
CA ASN A 201 -2.42 24.32 12.14
C ASN A 201 -1.69 24.53 13.48
N LYS A 202 -2.34 25.19 14.43
CA LYS A 202 -1.74 25.55 15.72
C LYS A 202 -1.64 24.37 16.69
N GLU A 203 -2.39 23.30 16.45
CA GLU A 203 -2.35 22.10 17.28
C GLU A 203 -1.41 21.06 16.65
N PRO A 204 -0.25 20.79 17.28
CA PRO A 204 0.67 19.77 16.77
C PRO A 204 0.05 18.39 16.88
N ALA A 205 0.33 17.52 15.89
CA ALA A 205 0.08 16.08 16.01
C ALA A 205 0.77 15.60 17.31
N SER A 206 -0.03 15.19 18.28
CA SER A 206 0.44 14.77 19.60
C SER A 206 0.26 13.28 19.77
N TRP A 207 1.16 12.63 20.49
CA TRP A 207 0.97 11.26 20.97
C TRP A 207 -0.39 11.08 21.65
N HIS A 208 -0.87 12.11 22.33
CA HIS A 208 -2.18 12.11 22.98
C HIS A 208 -3.31 11.90 21.97
N SER A 209 -3.26 12.56 20.81
CA SER A 209 -4.29 12.40 19.77
C SER A 209 -4.27 11.01 19.12
N VAL A 210 -3.07 10.41 18.95
CA VAL A 210 -2.95 9.03 18.45
C VAL A 210 -3.47 8.03 19.50
N LEU A 211 -3.12 8.24 20.78
CA LEU A 211 -3.60 7.40 21.88
C LEU A 211 -5.11 7.48 22.06
N GLU A 212 -5.71 8.66 21.82
CA GLU A 212 -7.17 8.83 21.86
C GLU A 212 -7.85 8.05 20.73
N GLY A 213 -7.31 8.12 19.51
CA GLY A 213 -7.76 7.29 18.38
C GLY A 213 -7.63 5.79 18.68
N LEU A 214 -6.49 5.37 19.23
CA LEU A 214 -6.26 3.97 19.64
C LEU A 214 -7.23 3.53 20.75
N ARG A 215 -7.44 4.36 21.77
CA ARG A 215 -8.39 4.07 22.85
C ARG A 215 -9.81 3.91 22.31
N PHE A 216 -10.21 4.75 21.35
CA PHE A 216 -11.50 4.60 20.69
C PHE A 216 -11.59 3.26 19.95
N VAL A 217 -10.59 2.89 19.13
CA VAL A 217 -10.55 1.61 18.41
C VAL A 217 -10.68 0.44 19.39
N LEU A 218 -9.91 0.44 20.48
CA LEU A 218 -9.95 -0.61 21.50
C LEU A 218 -11.31 -0.69 22.24
N SER A 219 -12.05 0.42 22.35
CA SER A 219 -13.37 0.48 23.00
C SER A 219 -14.52 0.03 22.11
N ARG A 220 -14.30 -0.14 20.79
CA ARG A 220 -15.34 -0.50 19.82
C ARG A 220 -15.07 -1.87 19.20
N PRO A 221 -15.76 -2.94 19.64
CA PRO A 221 -15.49 -4.31 19.19
C PRO A 221 -15.59 -4.50 17.68
N VAL A 222 -16.50 -3.80 16.99
CA VAL A 222 -16.66 -3.87 15.53
C VAL A 222 -15.45 -3.28 14.81
N VAL A 223 -15.01 -2.09 15.24
CA VAL A 223 -13.85 -1.41 14.64
C VAL A 223 -12.56 -2.19 14.94
N LEU A 224 -12.39 -2.61 16.21
CA LEU A 224 -11.24 -3.40 16.62
C LEU A 224 -11.17 -4.73 15.86
N GLY A 225 -12.30 -5.45 15.75
CA GLY A 225 -12.39 -6.72 15.04
C GLY A 225 -12.05 -6.55 13.55
N ALA A 226 -12.58 -5.52 12.90
CA ALA A 226 -12.33 -5.26 11.50
C ALA A 226 -10.86 -4.88 11.22
N MET A 227 -10.27 -3.99 12.03
CA MET A 227 -8.90 -3.55 11.86
C MET A 227 -7.87 -4.63 12.24
N SER A 228 -8.12 -5.37 13.33
CA SER A 228 -7.21 -6.43 13.77
C SER A 228 -7.29 -7.69 12.89
N LEU A 229 -8.45 -8.02 12.32
CA LEU A 229 -8.55 -9.10 11.34
C LEU A 229 -7.62 -8.85 10.16
N ASP A 230 -7.66 -7.65 9.59
CA ASP A 230 -6.78 -7.25 8.49
C ASP A 230 -5.30 -7.26 8.91
N LEU A 231 -4.99 -6.67 10.06
CA LEU A 231 -3.62 -6.62 10.56
C LEU A 231 -2.99 -8.02 10.64
N PHE A 232 -3.67 -8.98 11.26
CA PHE A 232 -3.13 -10.33 11.41
C PHE A 232 -3.20 -11.14 10.10
N ALA A 233 -4.25 -10.94 9.28
CA ALA A 233 -4.35 -11.61 7.99
C ALA A 233 -3.20 -11.21 7.04
N VAL A 234 -2.89 -9.92 6.97
CA VAL A 234 -1.81 -9.39 6.14
C VAL A 234 -0.44 -9.71 6.75
N LEU A 235 -0.31 -9.65 8.09
CA LEU A 235 0.92 -10.00 8.79
C LEU A 235 1.38 -11.42 8.42
N PHE A 236 0.50 -12.39 8.48
CA PHE A 236 0.83 -13.79 8.13
C PHE A 236 0.77 -14.04 6.63
N GLY A 237 -0.03 -13.26 5.88
CA GLY A 237 -0.17 -13.39 4.43
C GLY A 237 0.89 -12.66 3.60
N GLY A 238 1.98 -12.16 4.20
CA GLY A 238 3.03 -11.35 3.57
C GLY A 238 3.86 -12.03 2.47
N ALA A 239 3.32 -13.05 1.80
CA ALA A 239 3.97 -13.84 0.75
C ALA A 239 4.53 -13.03 -0.44
N THR A 240 4.09 -11.77 -0.61
CA THR A 240 4.57 -10.87 -1.67
C THR A 240 6.05 -10.54 -1.57
N ALA A 241 6.63 -10.53 -0.37
CA ALA A 241 8.07 -10.36 -0.16
C ALA A 241 8.88 -11.53 -0.74
N LEU A 242 8.30 -12.74 -0.74
CA LEU A 242 8.94 -13.96 -1.22
C LEU A 242 8.76 -14.19 -2.73
N LEU A 243 8.02 -13.34 -3.43
CA LEU A 243 7.79 -13.49 -4.88
C LEU A 243 9.08 -13.55 -5.72
N PRO A 244 10.18 -12.81 -5.40
CA PRO A 244 11.44 -12.98 -6.13
C PRO A 244 11.97 -14.42 -6.06
N ALA A 245 11.98 -15.02 -4.87
CA ALA A 245 12.42 -16.40 -4.66
C ALA A 245 11.46 -17.41 -5.31
N LEU A 246 10.14 -17.23 -5.14
CA LEU A 246 9.13 -18.08 -5.79
C LEU A 246 9.26 -18.03 -7.32
N ALA A 247 9.48 -16.84 -7.89
CA ALA A 247 9.65 -16.68 -9.34
C ALA A 247 10.92 -17.37 -9.84
N ALA A 248 12.04 -17.29 -9.10
CA ALA A 248 13.31 -17.88 -9.49
C ALA A 248 13.33 -19.40 -9.29
N ASP A 249 13.01 -19.88 -8.08
CA ASP A 249 13.31 -21.24 -7.64
C ASP A 249 12.15 -22.22 -7.80
N VAL A 250 10.89 -21.73 -7.82
CA VAL A 250 9.69 -22.59 -7.88
C VAL A 250 9.00 -22.52 -9.23
N LEU A 251 8.79 -21.28 -9.71
CA LEU A 251 8.08 -21.05 -10.97
C LEU A 251 9.02 -21.00 -12.17
N HIS A 252 10.34 -20.89 -11.93
CA HIS A 252 11.39 -20.79 -12.95
C HIS A 252 11.10 -19.74 -14.03
N VAL A 253 10.60 -18.58 -13.58
CA VAL A 253 10.34 -17.42 -14.44
C VAL A 253 11.32 -16.30 -14.14
N GLY A 254 11.66 -15.55 -15.16
CA GLY A 254 12.59 -14.44 -15.02
C GLY A 254 11.99 -13.19 -14.34
N PRO A 255 12.74 -12.08 -14.32
CA PRO A 255 12.30 -10.81 -13.74
C PRO A 255 11.00 -10.26 -14.32
N SER A 256 10.75 -10.50 -15.62
CA SER A 256 9.48 -10.12 -16.27
C SER A 256 8.29 -10.92 -15.71
N GLY A 257 8.48 -12.21 -15.42
CA GLY A 257 7.48 -13.00 -14.72
C GLY A 257 7.21 -12.50 -13.30
N LEU A 258 8.25 -12.11 -12.56
CA LEU A 258 8.11 -11.46 -11.26
C LEU A 258 7.32 -10.14 -11.36
N GLY A 259 7.58 -9.33 -12.38
CA GLY A 259 6.82 -8.10 -12.62
C GLY A 259 5.32 -8.36 -12.77
N LEU A 260 4.95 -9.39 -13.56
CA LEU A 260 3.56 -9.82 -13.72
C LEU A 260 2.95 -10.35 -12.40
N LEU A 261 3.69 -11.18 -11.66
CA LEU A 261 3.24 -11.69 -10.36
C LEU A 261 2.98 -10.56 -9.36
N ARG A 262 3.85 -9.55 -9.31
CA ARG A 262 3.65 -8.36 -8.44
C ARG A 262 2.50 -7.46 -8.90
N THR A 263 2.17 -7.47 -10.17
CA THR A 263 1.06 -6.68 -10.75
C THR A 263 -0.30 -7.35 -10.50
N ALA A 264 -0.35 -8.68 -10.46
CA ALA A 264 -1.60 -9.44 -10.42
C ALA A 264 -2.52 -9.07 -9.24
N PRO A 265 -2.05 -8.90 -7.98
CA PRO A 265 -2.92 -8.49 -6.87
C PRO A 265 -3.57 -7.12 -7.11
N GLY A 266 -2.80 -6.17 -7.66
CA GLY A 266 -3.31 -4.83 -8.00
C GLY A 266 -4.40 -4.87 -9.06
N VAL A 267 -4.25 -5.71 -10.09
CA VAL A 267 -5.27 -5.93 -11.12
C VAL A 267 -6.52 -6.55 -10.51
N GLY A 268 -6.36 -7.57 -9.66
CA GLY A 268 -7.48 -8.21 -8.96
C GLY A 268 -8.26 -7.23 -8.08
N ALA A 269 -7.56 -6.42 -7.30
CA ALA A 269 -8.15 -5.37 -6.48
C ALA A 269 -8.89 -4.33 -7.32
N ALA A 270 -8.32 -3.89 -8.45
CA ALA A 270 -8.95 -2.92 -9.34
C ALA A 270 -10.22 -3.48 -9.98
N LEU A 271 -10.19 -4.71 -10.49
CA LEU A 271 -11.38 -5.37 -11.07
C LEU A 271 -12.48 -5.55 -10.03
N CYS A 272 -12.11 -5.98 -8.81
CA CYS A 272 -13.05 -6.10 -7.70
C CYS A 272 -13.63 -4.73 -7.30
N SER A 273 -12.82 -3.68 -7.21
CA SER A 273 -13.28 -2.32 -6.91
C SER A 273 -14.29 -1.81 -7.93
N VAL A 274 -14.05 -2.05 -9.22
CA VAL A 274 -15.02 -1.72 -10.29
C VAL A 274 -16.31 -2.53 -10.13
N ALA A 275 -16.21 -3.84 -9.85
CA ALA A 275 -17.39 -4.68 -9.61
C ALA A 275 -18.20 -4.18 -8.41
N LEU A 276 -17.56 -3.80 -7.31
CA LEU A 276 -18.21 -3.25 -6.11
C LEU A 276 -18.88 -1.88 -6.36
N ALA A 277 -18.38 -1.09 -7.32
CA ALA A 277 -19.03 0.16 -7.72
C ALA A 277 -20.38 -0.06 -8.42
N PHE A 278 -20.50 -1.15 -9.19
CA PHE A 278 -21.77 -1.54 -9.84
C PHE A 278 -22.65 -2.43 -8.95
N PHE A 279 -22.05 -3.24 -8.10
CA PHE A 279 -22.72 -4.21 -7.23
C PHE A 279 -22.27 -4.01 -5.78
N PRO A 280 -22.72 -2.94 -5.10
CA PRO A 280 -22.27 -2.64 -3.74
C PRO A 280 -22.78 -3.70 -2.76
N ILE A 281 -21.95 -4.03 -1.78
CA ILE A 281 -22.32 -4.95 -0.68
C ILE A 281 -23.29 -4.24 0.25
N THR A 282 -24.54 -4.67 0.26
CA THR A 282 -25.61 -4.10 1.11
C THR A 282 -26.11 -5.06 2.19
N ARG A 283 -25.89 -6.37 2.00
CA ARG A 283 -26.31 -7.44 2.90
C ARG A 283 -25.19 -8.43 3.16
N ARG A 284 -25.28 -9.15 4.27
CA ARG A 284 -24.33 -10.16 4.73
C ARG A 284 -22.89 -9.58 4.80
N VAL A 285 -22.81 -8.36 5.31
CA VAL A 285 -21.56 -7.58 5.36
C VAL A 285 -20.43 -8.35 6.03
N GLY A 286 -20.72 -9.01 7.17
CA GLY A 286 -19.76 -9.87 7.86
C GLY A 286 -19.28 -11.03 6.98
N LEU A 287 -20.21 -11.73 6.32
CA LEU A 287 -19.83 -12.87 5.44
C LEU A 287 -18.91 -12.44 4.29
N TRP A 288 -19.17 -11.31 3.67
CA TRP A 288 -18.31 -10.78 2.62
C TRP A 288 -16.91 -10.42 3.13
N MET A 289 -16.82 -9.78 4.29
CA MET A 289 -15.54 -9.41 4.90
C MET A 289 -14.70 -10.65 5.24
N PHE A 290 -15.26 -11.59 6.00
CA PHE A 290 -14.57 -12.83 6.37
C PHE A 290 -14.30 -13.71 5.15
N GLY A 291 -15.23 -13.78 4.19
CA GLY A 291 -15.06 -14.48 2.92
C GLY A 291 -13.92 -13.91 2.07
N GLY A 292 -13.77 -12.59 2.03
CA GLY A 292 -12.66 -11.92 1.35
C GLY A 292 -11.31 -12.29 1.95
N VAL A 293 -11.20 -12.25 3.30
CA VAL A 293 -9.97 -12.65 4.00
C VAL A 293 -9.70 -14.15 3.87
N ALA A 294 -10.73 -14.99 3.90
CA ALA A 294 -10.59 -16.44 3.67
C ALA A 294 -10.12 -16.74 2.24
N LEU A 295 -10.64 -16.02 1.25
CA LEU A 295 -10.18 -16.11 -0.14
C LEU A 295 -8.70 -15.71 -0.25
N PHE A 296 -8.30 -14.60 0.38
CA PHE A 296 -6.91 -14.16 0.45
C PHE A 296 -6.01 -15.27 1.02
N GLY A 297 -6.35 -15.84 2.18
CA GLY A 297 -5.58 -16.92 2.81
C GLY A 297 -5.53 -18.20 1.96
N ALA A 298 -6.67 -18.62 1.37
CA ALA A 298 -6.73 -19.79 0.49
C ALA A 298 -5.87 -19.61 -0.77
N CYS A 299 -5.90 -18.43 -1.37
CA CYS A 299 -5.05 -18.10 -2.52
C CYS A 299 -3.56 -18.05 -2.14
N THR A 300 -3.22 -17.63 -0.93
CA THR A 300 -1.85 -17.70 -0.42
C THR A 300 -1.37 -19.13 -0.26
N VAL A 301 -2.22 -20.04 0.26
CA VAL A 301 -1.92 -21.49 0.32
C VAL A 301 -1.73 -22.05 -1.10
N LEU A 302 -2.60 -21.70 -2.03
CA LEU A 302 -2.49 -22.14 -3.43
C LEU A 302 -1.18 -21.65 -4.06
N LEU A 303 -0.79 -20.40 -3.83
CA LEU A 303 0.46 -19.82 -4.31
C LEU A 303 1.68 -20.61 -3.81
N GLY A 304 1.72 -20.97 -2.52
CA GLY A 304 2.80 -21.77 -1.95
C GLY A 304 2.81 -23.24 -2.37
N SER A 305 1.70 -23.75 -2.91
CA SER A 305 1.55 -25.16 -3.28
C SER A 305 1.69 -25.42 -4.78
N THR A 306 1.70 -24.37 -5.62
CA THR A 306 1.74 -24.51 -7.08
C THR A 306 3.13 -24.28 -7.65
N THR A 307 3.46 -25.02 -8.70
CA THR A 307 4.63 -24.79 -9.57
C THR A 307 4.23 -24.19 -10.92
N SER A 308 2.95 -23.99 -11.16
CA SER A 308 2.44 -23.41 -12.40
C SER A 308 2.37 -21.89 -12.31
N PHE A 309 3.06 -21.19 -13.22
CA PHE A 309 3.03 -19.74 -13.31
C PHE A 309 1.61 -19.18 -13.49
N VAL A 310 0.79 -19.84 -14.33
CA VAL A 310 -0.59 -19.40 -14.59
C VAL A 310 -1.44 -19.52 -13.33
N LEU A 311 -1.32 -20.63 -12.57
CA LEU A 311 -2.05 -20.81 -11.32
C LEU A 311 -1.57 -19.82 -10.24
N ALA A 312 -0.28 -19.56 -10.18
CA ALA A 312 0.28 -18.52 -9.26
C ALA A 312 -0.26 -17.13 -9.60
N LEU A 313 -0.33 -16.77 -10.88
CA LEU A 313 -0.88 -15.51 -11.35
C LEU A 313 -2.37 -15.37 -11.00
N LEU A 314 -3.16 -16.42 -11.23
CA LEU A 314 -4.58 -16.47 -10.87
C LEU A 314 -4.79 -16.39 -9.35
N ALA A 315 -3.97 -17.11 -8.58
CA ALA A 315 -4.01 -17.06 -7.12
C ALA A 315 -3.74 -15.63 -6.61
N LEU A 316 -2.72 -14.95 -7.13
CA LEU A 316 -2.39 -13.57 -6.76
C LEU A 316 -3.48 -12.57 -7.19
N LEU A 317 -4.09 -12.76 -8.35
CA LEU A 317 -5.21 -11.94 -8.81
C LEU A 317 -6.42 -12.08 -7.89
N LEU A 318 -6.80 -13.32 -7.55
CA LEU A 318 -7.91 -13.58 -6.63
C LEU A 318 -7.59 -13.15 -5.20
N MET A 319 -6.33 -13.26 -4.77
CA MET A 319 -5.84 -12.75 -3.50
C MET A 319 -6.09 -11.23 -3.40
N GLY A 320 -5.72 -10.47 -4.43
CA GLY A 320 -5.98 -9.03 -4.47
C GLY A 320 -7.47 -8.67 -4.53
N ALA A 321 -8.30 -9.47 -5.20
CA ALA A 321 -9.74 -9.29 -5.19
C ALA A 321 -10.35 -9.55 -3.79
N GLY A 322 -9.90 -10.61 -3.10
CA GLY A 322 -10.31 -10.93 -1.73
C GLY A 322 -9.94 -9.85 -0.73
N ASP A 323 -8.71 -9.33 -0.83
CA ASP A 323 -8.24 -8.22 -0.02
C ASP A 323 -9.09 -6.96 -0.25
N MET A 324 -9.39 -6.62 -1.50
CA MET A 324 -10.23 -5.45 -1.83
C MET A 324 -11.63 -5.52 -1.22
N ILE A 325 -12.25 -6.71 -1.15
CA ILE A 325 -13.53 -6.91 -0.48
C ILE A 325 -13.41 -6.58 1.02
N SER A 326 -12.38 -7.08 1.68
CA SER A 326 -12.11 -6.81 3.09
C SER A 326 -11.85 -5.33 3.34
N VAL A 327 -11.00 -4.71 2.53
CA VAL A 327 -10.67 -3.27 2.58
C VAL A 327 -11.93 -2.42 2.42
N TYR A 328 -12.79 -2.73 1.44
CA TYR A 328 -14.03 -2.01 1.19
C TYR A 328 -14.97 -2.04 2.41
N VAL A 329 -15.24 -3.23 2.94
CA VAL A 329 -16.13 -3.40 4.09
C VAL A 329 -15.56 -2.71 5.34
N ARG A 330 -14.27 -2.95 5.64
CA ARG A 330 -13.58 -2.33 6.77
C ARG A 330 -13.61 -0.80 6.69
N HIS A 331 -13.34 -0.24 5.51
CA HIS A 331 -13.32 1.21 5.33
C HIS A 331 -14.68 1.83 5.65
N LEU A 332 -15.76 1.23 5.14
CA LEU A 332 -17.12 1.68 5.43
C LEU A 332 -17.47 1.51 6.93
N LEU A 333 -17.13 0.37 7.55
CA LEU A 333 -17.38 0.15 8.98
C LEU A 333 -16.68 1.19 9.84
N VAL A 334 -15.40 1.45 9.59
CA VAL A 334 -14.64 2.45 10.32
C VAL A 334 -15.26 3.85 10.15
N GLN A 335 -15.72 4.19 8.95
CA GLN A 335 -16.35 5.50 8.70
C GLN A 335 -17.70 5.62 9.42
N TYR A 336 -18.55 4.61 9.38
CA TYR A 336 -19.89 4.65 9.99
C TYR A 336 -19.87 4.58 11.53
N GLU A 337 -18.91 3.85 12.11
CA GLU A 337 -18.78 3.71 13.56
C GLU A 337 -18.00 4.87 14.20
N THR A 338 -17.28 5.67 13.43
CA THR A 338 -16.41 6.72 13.99
C THR A 338 -17.08 8.08 13.92
N PRO A 339 -17.28 8.78 15.06
CA PRO A 339 -17.76 10.16 15.09
C PRO A 339 -16.84 11.11 14.32
N ASP A 340 -17.42 12.14 13.68
CA ASP A 340 -16.70 13.11 12.84
C ASP A 340 -15.54 13.79 13.59
N ALA A 341 -15.74 14.08 14.89
CA ALA A 341 -14.75 14.78 15.72
C ALA A 341 -13.41 14.03 15.89
N ILE A 342 -13.43 12.68 15.78
CA ILE A 342 -12.24 11.84 15.99
C ILE A 342 -11.87 11.02 14.76
N ARG A 343 -12.61 11.17 13.65
CA ARG A 343 -12.42 10.38 12.42
C ARG A 343 -10.99 10.46 11.89
N GLY A 344 -10.38 11.64 11.91
CA GLY A 344 -8.98 11.81 11.48
C GLY A 344 -7.99 11.02 12.34
N ARG A 345 -8.21 10.98 13.67
CA ARG A 345 -7.36 10.24 14.63
C ARG A 345 -7.47 8.72 14.43
N VAL A 346 -8.69 8.21 14.23
CA VAL A 346 -8.93 6.79 13.95
C VAL A 346 -8.36 6.40 12.58
N SER A 347 -8.48 7.25 11.56
CA SER A 347 -7.87 7.03 10.24
C SER A 347 -6.34 6.97 10.32
N ALA A 348 -5.72 7.80 11.16
CA ALA A 348 -4.28 7.75 11.39
C ALA A 348 -3.85 6.42 12.03
N VAL A 349 -4.58 5.94 13.05
CA VAL A 349 -4.35 4.61 13.67
C VAL A 349 -4.49 3.50 12.62
N ASN A 350 -5.54 3.56 11.79
CA ASN A 350 -5.75 2.58 10.71
C ASN A 350 -4.60 2.58 9.70
N ALA A 351 -4.09 3.73 9.32
CA ALA A 351 -2.95 3.84 8.41
C ALA A 351 -1.66 3.23 9.00
N VAL A 352 -1.43 3.42 10.30
CA VAL A 352 -0.30 2.78 11.01
C VAL A 352 -0.48 1.26 11.05
N PHE A 353 -1.68 0.76 11.31
CA PHE A 353 -1.97 -0.69 11.32
C PHE A 353 -1.72 -1.31 9.95
N ILE A 354 -2.22 -0.70 8.87
CA ILE A 354 -2.00 -1.16 7.49
C ILE A 354 -0.51 -1.15 7.14
N GLY A 355 0.21 -0.05 7.46
CA GLY A 355 1.65 0.05 7.20
C GLY A 355 2.44 -1.00 7.97
N ALA A 356 2.13 -1.16 9.26
CA ALA A 356 2.80 -2.13 10.12
C ALA A 356 2.55 -3.59 9.65
N SER A 357 1.31 -3.95 9.32
CA SER A 357 0.98 -5.31 8.88
C SER A 357 1.67 -5.68 7.58
N ASN A 358 1.74 -4.78 6.62
CA ASN A 358 2.43 -5.03 5.34
C ASN A 358 3.93 -5.27 5.54
N GLU A 359 4.63 -4.31 6.13
CA GLU A 359 6.10 -4.35 6.22
C GLU A 359 6.59 -5.39 7.24
N LEU A 360 5.89 -5.56 8.38
CA LEU A 360 6.21 -6.62 9.34
C LEU A 360 5.86 -7.99 8.77
N GLY A 361 4.80 -8.10 7.96
CA GLY A 361 4.46 -9.33 7.26
C GLY A 361 5.52 -9.73 6.23
N GLU A 362 6.11 -8.76 5.52
CA GLU A 362 7.25 -9.02 4.65
C GLU A 362 8.45 -9.55 5.43
N PHE A 363 8.77 -8.95 6.57
CA PHE A 363 9.85 -9.41 7.44
C PHE A 363 9.57 -10.79 8.03
N GLU A 364 8.36 -11.00 8.59
CA GLU A 364 7.92 -12.28 9.15
C GLU A 364 8.04 -13.39 8.11
N SER A 365 7.51 -13.17 6.91
CA SER A 365 7.57 -14.13 5.81
C SER A 365 9.00 -14.48 5.41
N GLY A 366 9.93 -13.51 5.40
CA GLY A 366 11.35 -13.75 5.15
C GLY A 366 11.99 -14.62 6.21
N VAL A 367 11.73 -14.35 7.50
CA VAL A 367 12.24 -15.12 8.64
C VAL A 367 11.66 -16.54 8.64
N THR A 368 10.34 -16.67 8.47
CA THR A 368 9.64 -17.96 8.42
C THR A 368 10.12 -18.81 7.25
N ALA A 369 10.37 -18.19 6.09
CA ALA A 369 10.92 -18.86 4.93
C ALA A 369 12.37 -19.34 5.17
N GLY A 370 13.17 -18.56 5.88
CA GLY A 370 14.52 -18.95 6.29
C GLY A 370 14.54 -20.17 7.21
N TRP A 371 13.53 -20.33 8.09
CA TRP A 371 13.44 -21.46 9.02
C TRP A 371 12.83 -22.72 8.39
N PHE A 372 11.74 -22.59 7.67
CA PHE A 372 10.92 -23.71 7.21
C PHE A 372 11.06 -23.99 5.71
N GLY A 373 11.74 -23.13 4.98
CA GLY A 373 11.86 -23.16 3.53
C GLY A 373 10.74 -22.40 2.84
N LEU A 374 11.01 -21.98 1.60
CA LEU A 374 10.21 -21.04 0.82
C LEU A 374 8.72 -21.39 0.70
N THR A 375 8.42 -22.55 0.12
CA THR A 375 7.04 -22.99 -0.16
C THR A 375 6.25 -23.26 1.12
N ARG A 376 6.91 -23.88 2.11
CA ARG A 376 6.28 -24.15 3.41
C ARG A 376 5.91 -22.89 4.16
N ALA A 377 6.76 -21.87 4.12
CA ALA A 377 6.47 -20.59 4.76
C ALA A 377 5.24 -19.91 4.15
N VAL A 378 5.12 -19.91 2.81
CA VAL A 378 3.95 -19.34 2.12
C VAL A 378 2.67 -20.11 2.46
N VAL A 379 2.73 -21.46 2.46
CA VAL A 379 1.58 -22.30 2.85
C VAL A 379 1.21 -22.07 4.31
N PHE A 380 2.20 -22.00 5.20
CA PHE A 380 1.99 -21.73 6.62
C PHE A 380 1.34 -20.35 6.83
N GLY A 381 1.82 -19.31 6.17
CA GLY A 381 1.25 -17.97 6.24
C GLY A 381 -0.20 -17.92 5.79
N GLY A 382 -0.53 -18.57 4.66
CA GLY A 382 -1.91 -18.70 4.19
C GLY A 382 -2.80 -19.51 5.15
N ALA A 383 -2.29 -20.61 5.71
CA ALA A 383 -3.01 -21.40 6.71
C ALA A 383 -3.22 -20.61 8.02
N ALA A 384 -2.23 -19.84 8.46
CA ALA A 384 -2.35 -18.95 9.62
C ALA A 384 -3.41 -17.85 9.38
N THR A 385 -3.45 -17.27 8.18
CA THR A 385 -4.50 -16.31 7.79
C THR A 385 -5.89 -16.94 7.86
N LEU A 386 -6.07 -18.18 7.38
CA LEU A 386 -7.33 -18.92 7.48
C LEU A 386 -7.69 -19.22 8.95
N ALA A 387 -6.73 -19.62 9.76
CA ALA A 387 -6.91 -19.86 11.19
C ALA A 387 -7.32 -18.57 11.94
N VAL A 388 -6.65 -17.45 11.65
CA VAL A 388 -7.05 -16.13 12.15
C VAL A 388 -8.47 -15.78 11.73
N THR A 389 -8.81 -15.98 10.46
CA THR A 389 -10.18 -15.73 9.96
C THR A 389 -11.21 -16.54 10.73
N GLY A 390 -10.97 -17.84 10.94
CA GLY A 390 -11.83 -18.71 11.74
C GLY A 390 -11.92 -18.27 13.20
N LEU A 391 -10.80 -17.94 13.83
CA LEU A 391 -10.74 -17.48 15.23
C LEU A 391 -11.51 -16.17 15.42
N TRP A 392 -11.37 -15.20 14.48
CA TRP A 392 -12.08 -13.93 14.55
C TRP A 392 -13.60 -14.07 14.41
N THR A 393 -14.10 -15.09 13.68
CA THR A 393 -15.55 -15.34 13.66
C THR A 393 -16.11 -15.67 15.04
N VAL A 394 -15.29 -16.28 15.90
CA VAL A 394 -15.66 -16.64 17.27
C VAL A 394 -15.42 -15.47 18.24
N LEU A 395 -14.30 -14.78 18.13
CA LEU A 395 -13.94 -13.65 19.00
C LEU A 395 -14.80 -12.41 18.78
N PHE A 396 -15.23 -12.19 17.53
CA PHE A 396 -16.03 -11.02 17.13
C PHE A 396 -17.35 -11.44 16.47
N PRO A 397 -18.27 -12.10 17.21
CA PRO A 397 -19.52 -12.62 16.66
C PRO A 397 -20.45 -11.51 16.13
N VAL A 398 -20.37 -10.31 16.69
CA VAL A 398 -21.11 -9.14 16.20
C VAL A 398 -20.71 -8.79 14.78
N LEU A 399 -19.42 -8.87 14.46
CA LEU A 399 -18.89 -8.57 13.13
C LEU A 399 -19.20 -9.70 12.14
N SER A 400 -19.01 -10.97 12.54
CA SER A 400 -19.23 -12.12 11.65
C SER A 400 -20.70 -12.32 11.28
N ARG A 401 -21.64 -11.97 12.18
CA ARG A 401 -23.10 -12.07 11.98
C ARG A 401 -23.74 -10.79 11.42
N MET A 402 -22.95 -9.76 11.14
CA MET A 402 -23.46 -8.48 10.65
C MET A 402 -24.11 -8.64 9.27
N ASP A 403 -25.42 -8.37 9.17
CA ASP A 403 -26.14 -8.42 7.90
C ASP A 403 -26.05 -7.11 7.13
N ARG A 404 -26.18 -5.95 7.81
CA ARG A 404 -26.17 -4.61 7.20
C ARG A 404 -25.18 -3.70 7.89
N PHE A 405 -24.78 -2.62 7.19
CA PHE A 405 -23.99 -1.56 7.82
C PHE A 405 -24.80 -0.82 8.89
N PRO A 406 -24.17 -0.36 9.98
CA PRO A 406 -24.86 0.29 11.11
C PRO A 406 -25.71 1.51 10.75
N HIS A 407 -25.32 2.26 9.73
CA HIS A 407 -26.09 3.41 9.25
C HIS A 407 -27.43 2.99 8.62
N ALA A 408 -27.43 1.96 7.80
CA ALA A 408 -28.63 1.45 7.15
C ALA A 408 -29.65 0.83 8.15
N GLU A 409 -29.16 0.29 9.27
CA GLU A 409 -30.02 -0.18 10.37
C GLU A 409 -30.68 0.97 11.10
N ARG A 410 -29.98 2.06 11.36
CA ARG A 410 -30.54 3.26 12.00
C ARG A 410 -31.60 3.94 11.13
N GLU A 411 -31.35 4.07 9.81
CA GLU A 411 -32.34 4.62 8.88
C GLU A 411 -33.59 3.73 8.78
N ALA A 412 -33.44 2.41 8.74
CA ALA A 412 -34.56 1.48 8.71
C ALA A 412 -35.39 1.52 10.02
N GLN A 413 -34.75 1.71 11.18
CA GLN A 413 -35.44 1.88 12.47
C GLN A 413 -36.20 3.21 12.55
N VAL A 414 -35.64 4.29 12.01
CA VAL A 414 -36.31 5.62 11.96
C VAL A 414 -37.50 5.60 11.00
N GLN A 415 -37.42 4.84 9.90
CA GLN A 415 -38.56 4.71 8.95
C GLN A 415 -39.66 3.75 9.45
N ALA A 416 -39.36 2.89 10.42
CA ALA A 416 -40.31 1.93 11.00
C ALA A 416 -40.99 2.44 12.28
N ALA A 417 -40.49 3.54 12.86
CA ALA A 417 -41.04 4.26 14.03
C ALA A 417 -41.90 5.45 13.62
#